data_6b5514c93c463d800ebf188704f7032d
#
_entry.id   6b5514c93c463d800ebf188704f7032d
#
_cell.length_a   1.000
_cell.length_b   1.000
_cell.length_c   1.000
_cell.angle_alpha   90.00
_cell.angle_beta   90.00
_cell.angle_gamma   90.00
#
_symmetry.space_group_name_H-M   'P 1'
#
loop_
_entity.id
_entity.type
_entity.pdbx_description
1 polymer ?
#
loop_
_entity_poly.entity_id
_entity_poly.type
_entity_poly.pdbx_seq_one_letter_code
_entity_poly.pdbx_strand_id
1 'polypeptide(L)'
;MPLSNFTKFMIGTAFVNFSISAEVDPQESLKKLMEGNYRFITGKSIRPNQSKDRVKELTKGQKPFAVIVGCSDSRVPHEIIFDQGIGDLFIVRTAGQVSTYASWGSIEFAVEVLGSRLILILGHTKCGAVAAACNLPDVPGHIVTLINAIKPAADVAKSLPGDLVDNAVKVNVAKQVKQLKELEPVMTRKLRKKEIDIVGAVYDIETGKVEILPDNFLDTINATDKVWK
;
A
#
# COMPACT_ATOMS: atom_id res chain seq x y z
N MET A 1 9.87 5.60 -34.96
CA MET A 1 10.54 6.75 -34.30
C MET A 1 10.92 6.34 -32.90
N PRO A 2 12.18 6.38 -32.47
CA PRO A 2 12.62 5.93 -31.16
C PRO A 2 12.29 6.99 -30.10
N LEU A 3 11.58 6.59 -29.05
CA LEU A 3 11.32 7.37 -27.83
C LEU A 3 12.56 7.34 -26.92
N SER A 4 13.59 8.03 -27.33
CA SER A 4 14.81 8.17 -26.54
C SER A 4 15.05 9.64 -26.23
N ASN A 5 14.26 10.31 -25.38
CA ASN A 5 14.65 11.61 -24.80
C ASN A 5 13.51 12.17 -23.93
N PHE A 6 13.20 11.49 -22.83
CA PHE A 6 12.54 12.13 -21.71
C PHE A 6 13.53 12.32 -20.56
N THR A 7 14.57 13.10 -20.84
CA THR A 7 15.52 13.54 -19.83
C THR A 7 15.74 15.02 -20.06
N LYS A 8 14.83 15.86 -19.55
CA LYS A 8 15.06 17.28 -19.20
C LYS A 8 13.71 17.98 -19.04
N PHE A 9 13.14 17.90 -17.87
CA PHE A 9 12.21 18.93 -17.44
C PHE A 9 13.06 20.04 -16.83
N MET A 10 13.27 21.13 -17.55
CA MET A 10 13.87 22.35 -17.04
C MET A 10 12.80 23.14 -16.30
N ILE A 11 12.80 23.10 -14.99
CA ILE A 11 12.19 24.13 -14.16
C ILE A 11 13.34 24.92 -13.54
N GLY A 12 13.56 26.14 -14.05
CA GLY A 12 14.44 27.18 -13.52
C GLY A 12 15.74 26.70 -12.89
N THR A 13 16.86 26.87 -13.54
CA THR A 13 18.31 26.85 -13.17
C THR A 13 18.76 26.23 -11.81
N ALA A 14 18.06 25.26 -11.26
CA ALA A 14 18.55 24.43 -10.19
C ALA A 14 18.66 22.98 -10.70
N PHE A 15 19.88 22.56 -11.03
CA PHE A 15 20.20 21.13 -11.18
C PHE A 15 19.98 20.48 -9.81
N VAL A 16 18.85 19.82 -9.61
CA VAL A 16 18.72 18.84 -8.53
C VAL A 16 19.58 17.65 -8.94
N ASN A 17 20.83 17.63 -8.48
CA ASN A 17 21.63 16.43 -8.53
C ASN A 17 20.97 15.38 -7.62
N PHE A 18 20.18 14.49 -8.20
CA PHE A 18 19.77 13.26 -7.55
C PHE A 18 21.05 12.41 -7.38
N SER A 19 21.71 12.54 -6.24
CA SER A 19 22.69 11.53 -5.83
C SER A 19 21.95 10.21 -5.70
N ILE A 20 22.26 9.27 -6.57
CA ILE A 20 21.80 7.87 -6.48
C ILE A 20 22.48 7.29 -5.23
N SER A 21 21.92 7.52 -4.04
CA SER A 21 22.22 6.66 -2.91
C SER A 21 21.59 5.29 -3.23
N ALA A 22 22.29 4.21 -2.88
CA ALA A 22 21.82 2.85 -3.13
C ALA A 22 20.34 2.74 -2.74
N GLU A 23 19.51 2.42 -3.72
CA GLU A 23 18.09 2.22 -3.53
C GLU A 23 17.93 0.99 -2.63
N VAL A 24 17.12 1.10 -1.59
CA VAL A 24 16.89 -0.02 -0.65
C VAL A 24 16.15 -1.13 -1.39
N ASP A 25 16.67 -2.35 -1.30
CA ASP A 25 16.03 -3.54 -1.90
C ASP A 25 14.61 -3.73 -1.38
N PRO A 26 13.62 -4.11 -2.21
CA PRO A 26 12.24 -4.31 -1.77
C PRO A 26 12.11 -5.29 -0.60
N GLN A 27 12.90 -6.36 -0.59
CA GLN A 27 12.86 -7.37 0.50
C GLN A 27 13.44 -6.81 1.79
N GLU A 28 14.50 -6.01 1.71
CA GLU A 28 15.04 -5.31 2.87
C GLU A 28 14.05 -4.26 3.42
N SER A 29 13.36 -3.55 2.53
CA SER A 29 12.29 -2.62 2.91
C SER A 29 11.14 -3.34 3.63
N LEU A 30 10.71 -4.50 3.11
CA LEU A 30 9.67 -5.31 3.74
C LEU A 30 10.13 -5.82 5.11
N LYS A 31 11.34 -6.33 5.22
CA LYS A 31 11.93 -6.77 6.48
C LYS A 31 11.93 -5.63 7.51
N LYS A 32 12.36 -4.43 7.12
CA LYS A 32 12.36 -3.26 8.00
C LYS A 32 10.97 -2.89 8.50
N LEU A 33 9.94 -2.97 7.66
CA LEU A 33 8.54 -2.78 8.09
C LEU A 33 8.12 -3.84 9.11
N MET A 34 8.38 -5.11 8.83
CA MET A 34 7.97 -6.21 9.72
C MET A 34 8.71 -6.20 11.05
N GLU A 35 9.98 -5.85 11.08
CA GLU A 35 10.75 -5.62 12.31
C GLU A 35 10.17 -4.45 13.13
N GLY A 36 9.74 -3.37 12.46
CA GLY A 36 9.05 -2.25 13.09
C GLY A 36 7.72 -2.66 13.70
N ASN A 37 6.91 -3.43 12.97
CA ASN A 37 5.66 -3.98 13.50
C ASN A 37 5.92 -4.92 14.68
N TYR A 38 6.95 -5.75 14.64
CA TYR A 38 7.34 -6.59 15.77
C TYR A 38 7.68 -5.75 17.01
N ARG A 39 8.41 -4.65 16.87
CA ARG A 39 8.69 -3.74 17.99
C ARG A 39 7.40 -3.11 18.53
N PHE A 40 6.48 -2.71 17.64
CA PHE A 40 5.19 -2.16 18.03
C PHE A 40 4.37 -3.14 18.88
N ILE A 41 4.16 -4.36 18.41
CA ILE A 41 3.33 -5.37 19.12
C ILE A 41 3.98 -5.87 20.43
N THR A 42 5.31 -5.78 20.55
CA THR A 42 6.03 -6.18 21.76
C THR A 42 6.25 -5.04 22.76
N GLY A 43 5.73 -3.84 22.46
CA GLY A 43 5.91 -2.64 23.30
C GLY A 43 7.34 -2.10 23.33
N LYS A 44 8.16 -2.46 22.34
CA LYS A 44 9.59 -2.08 22.22
C LYS A 44 9.85 -1.04 21.15
N SER A 45 8.86 -0.21 20.81
CA SER A 45 8.98 0.84 19.80
C SER A 45 10.11 1.82 20.13
N ILE A 46 10.98 2.08 19.17
CA ILE A 46 12.11 2.99 19.30
C ILE A 46 11.83 4.41 18.78
N ARG A 47 10.72 4.58 18.05
CA ARG A 47 10.26 5.87 17.50
C ARG A 47 11.35 6.62 16.75
N PRO A 48 11.94 6.04 15.69
CA PRO A 48 13.06 6.63 14.98
C PRO A 48 12.66 7.91 14.24
N ASN A 49 13.65 8.73 13.85
CA ASN A 49 13.48 9.84 12.92
C ASN A 49 12.36 10.86 13.29
N GLN A 50 12.23 11.20 14.59
CA GLN A 50 11.23 12.16 15.11
C GLN A 50 11.86 13.41 15.69
N SER A 51 13.16 13.66 15.49
CA SER A 51 13.89 14.79 16.03
C SER A 51 13.67 16.07 15.19
N LYS A 52 13.91 17.24 15.80
CA LYS A 52 13.92 18.54 15.10
C LYS A 52 15.01 18.57 14.00
N ASP A 53 16.13 17.92 14.22
CA ASP A 53 17.21 17.84 13.24
C ASP A 53 16.78 17.03 12.01
N ARG A 54 16.03 15.94 12.21
CA ARG A 54 15.43 15.19 11.11
C ARG A 54 14.48 16.04 10.27
N VAL A 55 13.62 16.84 10.91
CA VAL A 55 12.72 17.77 10.21
C VAL A 55 13.53 18.77 9.37
N LYS A 56 14.60 19.33 9.93
CA LYS A 56 15.48 20.26 9.23
C LYS A 56 16.22 19.61 8.05
N GLU A 57 16.72 18.38 8.23
CA GLU A 57 17.36 17.60 7.16
C GLU A 57 16.43 17.42 5.96
N LEU A 58 15.17 17.05 6.22
CA LEU A 58 14.18 16.75 5.18
C LEU A 58 13.66 17.98 4.40
N THR A 59 14.03 19.21 4.81
CA THR A 59 13.74 20.40 3.99
C THR A 59 14.44 20.37 2.63
N LYS A 60 15.46 19.54 2.47
CA LYS A 60 16.25 19.39 1.23
C LYS A 60 15.69 18.32 0.29
N GLY A 61 14.70 17.54 0.73
CA GLY A 61 14.09 16.46 -0.04
C GLY A 61 13.69 15.27 0.83
N GLN A 62 13.05 14.27 0.21
CA GLN A 62 12.62 13.04 0.88
C GLN A 62 13.05 11.82 0.07
N LYS A 63 13.30 10.70 0.75
CA LYS A 63 13.62 9.40 0.18
C LYS A 63 12.93 8.29 0.99
N PRO A 64 11.61 8.16 0.88
CA PRO A 64 10.88 7.12 1.58
C PRO A 64 11.30 5.75 1.05
N PHE A 65 11.61 4.82 1.96
CA PHE A 65 12.05 3.48 1.56
C PHE A 65 10.90 2.57 1.11
N ALA A 66 9.65 2.92 1.49
CA ALA A 66 8.45 2.19 1.10
C ALA A 66 7.25 3.11 0.92
N VAL A 67 6.32 2.67 0.06
CA VAL A 67 4.98 3.24 -0.08
C VAL A 67 4.00 2.35 0.68
N ILE A 68 3.16 2.93 1.53
CA ILE A 68 2.04 2.23 2.17
C ILE A 68 0.73 2.77 1.58
N VAL A 69 -0.05 1.90 1.00
CA VAL A 69 -1.41 2.21 0.54
C VAL A 69 -2.39 1.62 1.56
N GLY A 70 -2.98 2.46 2.39
CA GLY A 70 -3.74 1.98 3.52
C GLY A 70 -5.05 2.72 3.77
N CYS A 71 -5.78 2.24 4.77
CA CYS A 71 -7.05 2.84 5.16
C CYS A 71 -6.85 4.17 5.90
N SER A 72 -7.82 5.10 5.69
CA SER A 72 -7.91 6.35 6.46
C SER A 72 -8.44 6.14 7.90
N ASP A 73 -8.75 4.91 8.31
CA ASP A 73 -9.21 4.58 9.65
C ASP A 73 -8.24 5.12 10.71
N SER A 74 -8.77 5.87 11.69
CA SER A 74 -7.95 6.52 12.72
C SER A 74 -7.22 5.53 13.65
N ARG A 75 -7.64 4.26 13.67
CA ARG A 75 -7.03 3.18 14.43
C ARG A 75 -5.83 2.55 13.72
N VAL A 76 -5.52 2.99 12.48
CA VAL A 76 -4.48 2.43 11.62
C VAL A 76 -3.43 3.50 11.25
N PRO A 77 -2.70 4.07 12.24
CA PRO A 77 -1.63 5.03 11.98
C PRO A 77 -0.37 4.29 11.50
N HIS A 78 -0.11 4.32 10.20
CA HIS A 78 0.87 3.46 9.54
C HIS A 78 2.29 3.64 10.08
N GLU A 79 2.73 4.88 10.34
CA GLU A 79 4.06 5.15 10.89
C GLU A 79 4.23 4.55 12.30
N ILE A 80 3.16 4.57 13.10
CA ILE A 80 3.18 3.99 14.45
C ILE A 80 3.19 2.46 14.39
N ILE A 81 2.34 1.87 13.54
CA ILE A 81 2.22 0.41 13.37
C ILE A 81 3.55 -0.21 12.92
N PHE A 82 4.29 0.49 12.07
CA PHE A 82 5.58 0.03 11.57
C PHE A 82 6.78 0.62 12.30
N ASP A 83 6.55 1.36 13.40
CA ASP A 83 7.59 2.03 14.21
C ASP A 83 8.62 2.76 13.32
N GLN A 84 8.11 3.62 12.45
CA GLN A 84 8.87 4.46 11.53
C GLN A 84 8.66 5.94 11.86
N GLY A 85 9.47 6.82 11.28
CA GLY A 85 9.44 8.25 11.55
C GLY A 85 9.29 9.13 10.31
N ILE A 86 9.56 10.40 10.50
CA ILE A 86 9.37 11.43 9.47
C ILE A 86 10.28 11.16 8.26
N GLY A 87 9.68 11.05 7.07
CA GLY A 87 10.38 10.85 5.81
C GLY A 87 10.75 9.40 5.49
N ASP A 88 10.39 8.43 6.35
CA ASP A 88 10.68 7.03 6.15
C ASP A 88 9.68 6.35 5.19
N LEU A 89 8.41 6.74 5.26
CA LEU A 89 7.33 6.16 4.49
C LEU A 89 6.62 7.20 3.62
N PHE A 90 6.17 6.80 2.43
CA PHE A 90 5.24 7.56 1.62
C PHE A 90 3.84 6.94 1.79
N ILE A 91 2.91 7.71 2.36
CA ILE A 91 1.60 7.18 2.75
C ILE A 91 0.50 7.67 1.81
N VAL A 92 -0.25 6.73 1.24
CA VAL A 92 -1.47 6.99 0.47
C VAL A 92 -2.66 6.42 1.23
N ARG A 93 -3.63 7.25 1.61
CA ARG A 93 -4.76 6.84 2.46
C ARG A 93 -6.11 7.22 1.87
N THR A 94 -7.00 6.23 1.84
CA THR A 94 -8.43 6.40 1.54
C THR A 94 -9.23 5.42 2.41
N ALA A 95 -10.52 5.66 2.64
CA ALA A 95 -11.32 4.68 3.37
C ALA A 95 -11.37 3.35 2.61
N GLY A 96 -11.08 2.23 3.30
CA GLY A 96 -10.96 0.90 2.70
C GLY A 96 -9.78 0.75 1.74
N GLN A 97 -8.74 1.57 1.84
CA GLN A 97 -7.56 1.68 0.96
C GLN A 97 -7.89 1.72 -0.55
N VAL A 98 -9.06 2.22 -0.92
CA VAL A 98 -9.49 2.31 -2.32
C VAL A 98 -8.55 3.21 -3.11
N SER A 99 -7.98 2.68 -4.18
CA SER A 99 -7.10 3.42 -5.07
C SER A 99 -7.86 3.98 -6.28
N THR A 100 -7.60 5.24 -6.59
CA THR A 100 -8.15 5.99 -7.72
C THR A 100 -7.02 6.60 -8.54
N TYR A 101 -7.33 7.29 -9.63
CA TYR A 101 -6.34 7.95 -10.47
C TYR A 101 -5.35 8.83 -9.68
N ALA A 102 -5.85 9.60 -8.69
CA ALA A 102 -4.99 10.44 -7.86
C ALA A 102 -4.09 9.61 -6.92
N SER A 103 -4.62 8.51 -6.37
CA SER A 103 -3.83 7.57 -5.57
C SER A 103 -2.77 6.89 -6.42
N TRP A 104 -3.13 6.39 -7.62
CA TRP A 104 -2.17 5.78 -8.55
C TRP A 104 -1.07 6.75 -8.95
N GLY A 105 -1.42 7.99 -9.33
CA GLY A 105 -0.43 9.01 -9.64
C GLY A 105 0.52 9.32 -8.47
N SER A 106 0.03 9.28 -7.23
CA SER A 106 0.86 9.44 -6.02
C SER A 106 1.80 8.26 -5.82
N ILE A 107 1.34 7.03 -6.05
CA ILE A 107 2.16 5.81 -5.98
C ILE A 107 3.26 5.85 -7.05
N GLU A 108 2.89 6.17 -8.30
CA GLU A 108 3.84 6.30 -9.41
C GLU A 108 4.87 7.39 -9.15
N PHE A 109 4.47 8.53 -8.57
CA PHE A 109 5.39 9.59 -8.16
C PHE A 109 6.41 9.08 -7.13
N ALA A 110 5.97 8.36 -6.11
CA ALA A 110 6.87 7.81 -5.09
C ALA A 110 7.87 6.80 -5.70
N VAL A 111 7.43 5.99 -6.65
CA VAL A 111 8.25 4.97 -7.31
C VAL A 111 9.18 5.57 -8.35
N GLU A 112 8.67 6.47 -9.21
CA GLU A 112 9.42 6.99 -10.37
C GLU A 112 10.31 8.17 -9.99
N VAL A 113 9.84 9.05 -9.09
CA VAL A 113 10.52 10.32 -8.75
C VAL A 113 11.30 10.20 -7.44
N LEU A 114 10.73 9.54 -6.41
CA LEU A 114 11.37 9.43 -5.10
C LEU A 114 12.19 8.15 -4.92
N GLY A 115 12.06 7.17 -5.84
CA GLY A 115 12.86 5.96 -5.83
C GLY A 115 12.42 4.90 -4.80
N SER A 116 11.17 4.96 -4.30
CA SER A 116 10.63 3.90 -3.44
C SER A 116 10.49 2.60 -4.24
N ARG A 117 10.94 1.47 -3.66
CA ARG A 117 10.96 0.18 -4.35
C ARG A 117 9.96 -0.83 -3.82
N LEU A 118 9.43 -0.63 -2.63
CA LEU A 118 8.37 -1.47 -2.05
C LEU A 118 7.06 -0.70 -2.01
N ILE A 119 5.98 -1.32 -2.49
CA ILE A 119 4.61 -0.87 -2.30
C ILE A 119 3.88 -1.91 -1.44
N LEU A 120 3.42 -1.53 -0.26
CA LEU A 120 2.62 -2.38 0.62
C LEU A 120 1.17 -1.92 0.62
N ILE A 121 0.26 -2.78 0.14
CA ILE A 121 -1.19 -2.58 0.25
C ILE A 121 -1.63 -3.13 1.60
N LEU A 122 -2.03 -2.24 2.52
CA LEU A 122 -2.38 -2.60 3.89
C LEU A 122 -3.88 -2.47 4.14
N GLY A 123 -4.59 -3.60 4.17
CA GLY A 123 -5.93 -3.71 4.74
C GLY A 123 -5.89 -3.84 6.25
N HIS A 124 -7.06 -3.84 6.90
CA HIS A 124 -7.14 -4.11 8.33
C HIS A 124 -8.45 -4.80 8.69
N THR A 125 -8.43 -5.60 9.75
CA THR A 125 -9.63 -6.24 10.29
C THR A 125 -10.65 -5.18 10.76
N LYS A 126 -11.93 -5.54 10.77
CA LYS A 126 -13.03 -4.65 11.21
C LYS A 126 -13.06 -3.30 10.48
N CYS A 127 -12.74 -3.30 9.18
CA CYS A 127 -12.78 -2.10 8.34
C CYS A 127 -14.22 -1.66 8.07
N GLY A 128 -14.58 -0.45 8.51
CA GLY A 128 -15.94 0.08 8.34
C GLY A 128 -16.37 0.23 6.88
N ALA A 129 -15.46 0.64 5.99
CA ALA A 129 -15.76 0.77 4.56
C ALA A 129 -16.00 -0.60 3.89
N VAL A 130 -15.22 -1.63 4.29
CA VAL A 130 -15.44 -3.00 3.79
C VAL A 130 -16.73 -3.59 4.34
N ALA A 131 -17.02 -3.39 5.63
CA ALA A 131 -18.28 -3.83 6.24
C ALA A 131 -19.48 -3.16 5.56
N ALA A 132 -19.39 -1.87 5.23
CA ALA A 132 -20.43 -1.16 4.48
C ALA A 132 -20.63 -1.78 3.07
N ALA A 133 -19.55 -2.11 2.36
CA ALA A 133 -19.65 -2.75 1.04
C ALA A 133 -20.29 -4.15 1.09
N CYS A 134 -20.13 -4.86 2.21
CA CYS A 134 -20.74 -6.17 2.42
C CYS A 134 -22.24 -6.09 2.73
N ASN A 135 -22.68 -5.07 3.50
CA ASN A 135 -23.95 -5.11 4.21
C ASN A 135 -24.93 -3.98 3.85
N LEU A 136 -24.46 -2.83 3.33
CA LEU A 136 -25.32 -1.70 3.05
C LEU A 136 -25.82 -1.71 1.60
N PRO A 137 -27.15 -1.63 1.37
CA PRO A 137 -27.72 -1.55 0.02
C PRO A 137 -27.44 -0.18 -0.62
N ASP A 138 -27.55 0.90 0.15
CA ASP A 138 -27.40 2.28 -0.30
C ASP A 138 -26.59 3.11 0.68
N VAL A 139 -25.80 4.05 0.14
CA VAL A 139 -25.01 5.00 0.91
C VAL A 139 -25.11 6.40 0.29
N PRO A 140 -25.12 7.48 1.09
CA PRO A 140 -25.31 8.83 0.58
C PRO A 140 -24.03 9.41 -0.05
N GLY A 141 -24.22 10.30 -1.02
CA GLY A 141 -23.18 11.14 -1.59
C GLY A 141 -21.98 10.38 -2.17
N HIS A 142 -20.79 10.89 -1.96
CA HIS A 142 -19.57 10.32 -2.51
C HIS A 142 -19.10 9.02 -1.83
N ILE A 143 -19.71 8.61 -0.73
CA ILE A 143 -19.41 7.32 -0.09
C ILE A 143 -19.65 6.17 -1.06
N VAL A 144 -20.63 6.32 -1.97
CA VAL A 144 -20.93 5.32 -3.02
C VAL A 144 -19.70 4.95 -3.87
N THR A 145 -18.78 5.88 -4.10
CA THR A 145 -17.57 5.61 -4.90
C THR A 145 -16.63 4.62 -4.20
N LEU A 146 -16.54 4.71 -2.88
CA LEU A 146 -15.77 3.78 -2.06
C LEU A 146 -16.41 2.40 -2.05
N ILE A 147 -17.73 2.36 -1.80
CA ILE A 147 -18.50 1.11 -1.73
C ILE A 147 -18.43 0.36 -3.06
N ASN A 148 -18.65 1.05 -4.18
CA ASN A 148 -18.59 0.44 -5.51
C ASN A 148 -17.20 -0.12 -5.84
N ALA A 149 -16.13 0.52 -5.37
CA ALA A 149 -14.78 0.04 -5.58
C ALA A 149 -14.48 -1.25 -4.75
N ILE A 150 -15.07 -1.38 -3.55
CA ILE A 150 -14.88 -2.52 -2.65
C ILE A 150 -15.85 -3.66 -2.97
N LYS A 151 -17.05 -3.36 -3.48
CA LYS A 151 -18.11 -4.34 -3.69
C LYS A 151 -17.69 -5.60 -4.46
N PRO A 152 -16.87 -5.55 -5.52
CA PRO A 152 -16.38 -6.76 -6.18
C PRO A 152 -15.58 -7.70 -5.26
N ALA A 153 -14.94 -7.16 -4.21
CA ALA A 153 -14.27 -7.99 -3.21
C ALA A 153 -15.26 -8.59 -2.21
N ALA A 154 -16.27 -7.81 -1.80
CA ALA A 154 -17.35 -8.29 -0.95
C ALA A 154 -18.17 -9.41 -1.62
N ASP A 155 -18.42 -9.31 -2.93
CA ASP A 155 -19.16 -10.32 -3.67
C ASP A 155 -18.39 -11.65 -3.78
N VAL A 156 -17.08 -11.60 -4.00
CA VAL A 156 -16.22 -12.80 -3.95
C VAL A 156 -16.20 -13.42 -2.54
N ALA A 157 -16.12 -12.60 -1.51
CA ALA A 157 -16.05 -13.06 -0.12
C ALA A 157 -17.29 -13.84 0.33
N LYS A 158 -18.46 -13.64 -0.29
CA LYS A 158 -19.70 -14.37 0.01
C LYS A 158 -19.61 -15.88 -0.23
N SER A 159 -18.75 -16.30 -1.13
CA SER A 159 -18.52 -17.74 -1.44
C SER A 159 -17.49 -18.40 -0.50
N LEU A 160 -16.81 -17.62 0.36
CA LEU A 160 -15.74 -18.13 1.20
C LEU A 160 -16.25 -18.50 2.59
N PRO A 161 -15.71 -19.57 3.19
CA PRO A 161 -16.05 -19.97 4.56
C PRO A 161 -15.49 -18.96 5.57
N GLY A 162 -16.19 -18.74 6.70
CA GLY A 162 -15.76 -17.88 7.78
C GLY A 162 -16.43 -16.51 7.77
N ASP A 163 -15.80 -15.52 8.38
CA ASP A 163 -16.36 -14.17 8.49
C ASP A 163 -16.32 -13.44 7.14
N LEU A 164 -17.49 -12.91 6.73
CA LEU A 164 -17.65 -12.23 5.45
C LEU A 164 -16.77 -10.98 5.34
N VAL A 165 -16.69 -10.17 6.39
CA VAL A 165 -15.96 -8.90 6.36
C VAL A 165 -14.46 -9.15 6.34
N ASP A 166 -13.98 -10.09 7.14
CA ASP A 166 -12.55 -10.46 7.17
C ASP A 166 -12.09 -11.05 5.84
N ASN A 167 -12.93 -11.90 5.22
CA ASN A 167 -12.66 -12.41 3.89
C ASN A 167 -12.66 -11.27 2.85
N ALA A 168 -13.63 -10.37 2.90
CA ALA A 168 -13.69 -9.22 1.99
C ALA A 168 -12.48 -8.28 2.14
N VAL A 169 -11.96 -8.08 3.35
CA VAL A 169 -10.72 -7.33 3.58
C VAL A 169 -9.55 -7.96 2.82
N LYS A 170 -9.33 -9.28 2.98
CA LYS A 170 -8.24 -10.00 2.32
C LYS A 170 -8.38 -9.96 0.80
N VAL A 171 -9.58 -10.23 0.29
CA VAL A 171 -9.89 -10.18 -1.15
C VAL A 171 -9.67 -8.77 -1.71
N ASN A 172 -10.11 -7.72 -0.99
CA ASN A 172 -9.93 -6.34 -1.41
C ASN A 172 -8.44 -5.96 -1.51
N VAL A 173 -7.62 -6.35 -0.53
CA VAL A 173 -6.15 -6.17 -0.58
C VAL A 173 -5.57 -6.86 -1.81
N ALA A 174 -5.87 -8.13 -2.00
CA ALA A 174 -5.31 -8.92 -3.10
C ALA A 174 -5.74 -8.41 -4.49
N LYS A 175 -7.00 -7.96 -4.64
CA LYS A 175 -7.49 -7.32 -5.87
C LYS A 175 -6.74 -6.02 -6.18
N GLN A 176 -6.45 -5.20 -5.18
CA GLN A 176 -5.69 -3.96 -5.37
C GLN A 176 -4.21 -4.24 -5.68
N VAL A 177 -3.60 -5.26 -5.06
CA VAL A 177 -2.26 -5.73 -5.45
C VAL A 177 -2.24 -6.11 -6.93
N LYS A 178 -3.21 -6.94 -7.36
CA LYS A 178 -3.35 -7.33 -8.77
C LYS A 178 -3.50 -6.11 -9.68
N GLN A 179 -4.41 -5.20 -9.34
CA GLN A 179 -4.67 -3.99 -10.13
C GLN A 179 -3.42 -3.13 -10.30
N LEU A 180 -2.64 -2.92 -9.23
CA LEU A 180 -1.39 -2.17 -9.32
C LEU A 180 -0.32 -2.91 -10.12
N LYS A 181 -0.24 -4.25 -10.03
CA LYS A 181 0.68 -5.06 -10.84
C LYS A 181 0.38 -4.95 -12.36
N GLU A 182 -0.87 -4.66 -12.72
CA GLU A 182 -1.34 -4.52 -14.11
C GLU A 182 -1.41 -3.05 -14.57
N LEU A 183 -1.06 -2.08 -13.73
CA LEU A 183 -1.14 -0.65 -14.05
C LEU A 183 -0.01 -0.22 -15.01
N GLU A 184 -0.40 0.08 -16.24
CA GLU A 184 0.48 0.62 -17.28
C GLU A 184 0.56 2.16 -17.20
N PRO A 185 1.66 2.78 -17.63
CA PRO A 185 2.89 2.16 -18.14
C PRO A 185 3.98 2.01 -17.07
N VAL A 186 3.84 2.62 -15.88
CA VAL A 186 4.94 2.76 -14.90
C VAL A 186 5.13 1.47 -14.12
N MET A 187 4.07 0.98 -13.49
CA MET A 187 4.17 -0.13 -12.55
C MET A 187 4.58 -1.43 -13.23
N THR A 188 3.92 -1.80 -14.35
CA THR A 188 4.26 -3.01 -15.11
C THR A 188 5.68 -2.97 -15.67
N ARG A 189 6.15 -1.80 -16.14
CA ARG A 189 7.52 -1.64 -16.62
C ARG A 189 8.53 -1.90 -15.51
N LYS A 190 8.31 -1.33 -14.32
CA LYS A 190 9.22 -1.48 -13.16
C LYS A 190 9.19 -2.89 -12.59
N LEU A 191 8.02 -3.53 -12.53
CA LEU A 191 7.89 -4.93 -12.11
C LEU A 191 8.64 -5.88 -13.06
N ARG A 192 8.48 -5.71 -14.39
CA ARG A 192 9.20 -6.53 -15.38
C ARG A 192 10.72 -6.41 -15.26
N LYS A 193 11.22 -5.25 -14.84
CA LYS A 193 12.65 -5.01 -14.59
C LYS A 193 13.09 -5.44 -13.18
N LYS A 194 12.17 -5.92 -12.34
CA LYS A 194 12.43 -6.25 -10.93
C LYS A 194 12.97 -5.06 -10.13
N GLU A 195 12.58 -3.85 -10.51
CA GLU A 195 12.97 -2.62 -9.80
C GLU A 195 12.09 -2.37 -8.56
N ILE A 196 10.87 -2.89 -8.53
CA ILE A 196 9.91 -2.75 -7.43
C ILE A 196 9.25 -4.07 -7.08
N ASP A 197 8.68 -4.13 -5.88
CA ASP A 197 7.75 -5.18 -5.46
C ASP A 197 6.45 -4.59 -4.91
N ILE A 198 5.34 -5.32 -5.09
CA ILE A 198 4.00 -4.94 -4.63
C ILE A 198 3.45 -6.08 -3.79
N VAL A 199 3.28 -5.85 -2.50
CA VAL A 199 2.90 -6.85 -1.50
C VAL A 199 1.58 -6.48 -0.84
N GLY A 200 0.73 -7.46 -0.57
CA GLY A 200 -0.49 -7.29 0.20
C GLY A 200 -0.31 -7.73 1.64
N ALA A 201 -0.92 -7.00 2.58
CA ALA A 201 -0.92 -7.36 3.99
C ALA A 201 -2.22 -6.95 4.68
N VAL A 202 -2.51 -7.56 5.82
CA VAL A 202 -3.63 -7.19 6.69
C VAL A 202 -3.12 -6.90 8.10
N TYR A 203 -3.50 -5.75 8.62
CA TYR A 203 -3.28 -5.35 10.01
C TYR A 203 -4.46 -5.79 10.86
N ASP A 204 -4.20 -6.54 11.90
CA ASP A 204 -5.19 -6.90 12.91
C ASP A 204 -5.25 -5.82 13.98
N ILE A 205 -6.39 -5.13 14.08
CA ILE A 205 -6.56 -4.03 15.05
C ILE A 205 -6.68 -4.48 16.50
N GLU A 206 -6.90 -5.78 16.78
CA GLU A 206 -6.97 -6.30 18.15
C GLU A 206 -5.57 -6.62 18.68
N THR A 207 -4.71 -7.19 17.84
CA THR A 207 -3.38 -7.64 18.25
C THR A 207 -2.27 -6.67 17.85
N GLY A 208 -2.54 -5.78 16.90
CA GLY A 208 -1.54 -4.89 16.32
C GLY A 208 -0.63 -5.58 15.28
N LYS A 209 -0.85 -6.86 14.97
CA LYS A 209 -0.01 -7.66 14.09
C LYS A 209 -0.33 -7.38 12.62
N VAL A 210 0.70 -7.29 11.79
CA VAL A 210 0.59 -7.28 10.33
C VAL A 210 0.93 -8.66 9.79
N GLU A 211 0.06 -9.20 8.93
CA GLU A 211 0.27 -10.46 8.23
C GLU A 211 0.33 -10.26 6.73
N ILE A 212 1.38 -10.78 6.11
CA ILE A 212 1.56 -10.72 4.65
C ILE A 212 0.62 -11.74 4.00
N LEU A 213 -0.11 -11.30 2.98
CA LEU A 213 -0.91 -12.21 2.16
C LEU A 213 -0.02 -12.92 1.12
N PRO A 214 -0.28 -14.21 0.85
CA PRO A 214 0.39 -14.92 -0.24
C PRO A 214 0.14 -14.24 -1.60
N ASP A 215 1.15 -14.19 -2.45
CA ASP A 215 1.05 -13.61 -3.80
C ASP A 215 -0.06 -14.25 -4.66
N ASN A 216 -0.27 -15.55 -4.47
CA ASN A 216 -1.30 -16.33 -5.16
C ASN A 216 -2.64 -16.40 -4.40
N PHE A 217 -2.90 -15.51 -3.44
CA PHE A 217 -4.10 -15.55 -2.61
C PHE A 217 -5.40 -15.63 -3.43
N LEU A 218 -5.53 -14.86 -4.53
CA LEU A 218 -6.71 -14.92 -5.41
C LEU A 218 -6.82 -16.25 -6.16
N ASP A 219 -5.71 -16.88 -6.49
CA ASP A 219 -5.72 -18.18 -7.19
C ASP A 219 -6.18 -19.30 -6.25
N THR A 220 -5.82 -19.22 -4.97
CA THR A 220 -6.28 -20.20 -3.96
C THR A 220 -7.80 -20.14 -3.77
N ILE A 221 -8.40 -18.95 -3.86
CA ILE A 221 -9.86 -18.75 -3.78
C ILE A 221 -10.55 -19.36 -5.00
N ASN A 222 -10.05 -19.07 -6.21
CA ASN A 222 -10.62 -19.56 -7.46
C ASN A 222 -10.51 -21.10 -7.60
N ALA A 223 -9.51 -21.71 -6.95
CA ALA A 223 -9.34 -23.16 -6.94
C ALA A 223 -10.41 -23.86 -6.09
N THR A 224 -10.85 -23.24 -4.98
CA THR A 224 -11.91 -23.79 -4.12
C THR A 224 -13.28 -23.77 -4.81
N ASP A 225 -13.57 -22.75 -5.64
CA ASP A 225 -14.83 -22.68 -6.41
C ASP A 225 -14.96 -23.78 -7.48
N LYS A 226 -13.83 -24.37 -7.94
CA LYS A 226 -13.84 -25.45 -8.95
C LYS A 226 -14.08 -26.84 -8.36
N VAL A 227 -13.92 -27.01 -7.06
CA VAL A 227 -14.09 -28.32 -6.38
C VAL A 227 -15.57 -28.63 -6.10
N TRP A 228 -16.47 -27.63 -6.17
CA TRP A 228 -17.90 -27.75 -5.85
C TRP A 228 -18.82 -27.58 -7.07
N LYS A 229 -18.28 -27.62 -8.30
CA LYS A 229 -19.03 -27.76 -9.56
C LYS A 229 -18.81 -29.16 -10.14
#